data_dce752249cd9a789a3e54f35ca254207
#
_entry.id   dce752249cd9a789a3e54f35ca254207
#
_cell.length_a   1.000
_cell.length_b   1.000
_cell.length_c   1.000
_cell.angle_alpha   90.00
_cell.angle_beta   90.00
_cell.angle_gamma   90.00
#
_symmetry.space_group_name_H-M   'P 1'
#
loop_
_entity.id
_entity.type
_entity.pdbx_description
1 polymer ?
#
loop_
_entity_poly.entity_id
_entity_poly.type
_entity_poly.pdbx_seq_one_letter_code
_entity_poly.pdbx_strand_id
1 'polypeptide(L)'
;MERPSLLTRTAVLFIVVLTLVVSVAQGAEGRLDHPIRFAVIGDRTGEHQQGVYEETVAELVRMRPDFAVTVGDQIEGYSQDTAVINGEWREYLKIVEPLTCKIHFTPGNHDITFDEMQPSFEKFIGKPYRSFDEQGLHFIVLDNSRWWTIEEFPTEELEWLTEDLKQHVDAPYTFVFFHIPYWYRTVAQGKPDTLHSLFRTYGVDAVFTGHFHSYFTGEFDNILYTSVGSSGADCEESPTGLKYHFAWVTVDNDGIHIAPIKVGSVLPWDDMTVSEAITVSRVANGAFTFPAPVPVADDLTIDETQFTMTVDVPMPDAGAEDTLTWSVPDGWTIEPATTVYSPGGDNPGNASFTATCTGPLYPLPTISSKVAYALDRRVAVNRTLPIGREAVCRRVDEPPKIDGDLSDKSWQDPIGLLLGPSGDESPIDATALYFAYDEHNLYYAARCTEAVMDSMMATLTERDAAVFGEDCVGIMIQPIRGDSIAYQIYVNPLGTVYDQRLYETSDGYWDSNNLWNGEYDIKAVKGNGVWTIEAKLPLDQFGITAREGDRWPLNFRRKQRRFNSFAGFQIPWSYDPATYGVLVFK
;
A
#
# COMPACT_ATOMS: atom_id res chain seq x y z
N MET A 1 -65.23 -42.87 18.24
CA MET A 1 -64.43 -41.71 18.64
C MET A 1 -63.93 -41.91 20.04
N GLU A 2 -62.84 -42.60 20.21
CA GLU A 2 -62.22 -42.87 21.54
C GLU A 2 -61.39 -41.66 21.99
N ARG A 3 -61.58 -41.26 23.24
CA ARG A 3 -60.75 -40.21 23.83
C ARG A 3 -59.38 -40.81 24.24
N PRO A 4 -58.26 -40.20 23.94
CA PRO A 4 -56.97 -40.73 24.39
C PRO A 4 -56.88 -40.69 25.91
N SER A 5 -56.29 -41.72 26.49
CA SER A 5 -56.18 -41.95 27.93
C SER A 5 -55.33 -40.88 28.63
N LEU A 6 -55.61 -40.63 29.92
CA LEU A 6 -54.94 -39.66 30.77
C LEU A 6 -53.40 -39.85 30.85
N LEU A 7 -52.94 -41.07 30.64
CA LEU A 7 -51.52 -41.45 30.64
C LEU A 7 -50.70 -40.82 29.47
N THR A 8 -51.33 -40.63 28.30
CA THR A 8 -50.64 -40.04 27.12
C THR A 8 -50.44 -38.51 27.28
N ARG A 9 -51.35 -37.85 28.04
CA ARG A 9 -51.21 -36.40 28.30
C ARG A 9 -50.10 -36.09 29.30
N THR A 10 -49.89 -36.97 30.31
CA THR A 10 -48.83 -36.77 31.33
C THR A 10 -47.44 -37.01 30.77
N ALA A 11 -47.28 -37.99 29.86
CA ALA A 11 -45.99 -38.27 29.21
C ALA A 11 -45.56 -37.15 28.27
N VAL A 12 -46.50 -36.52 27.52
CA VAL A 12 -46.16 -35.38 26.61
C VAL A 12 -45.80 -34.13 27.42
N LEU A 13 -46.46 -33.92 28.58
CA LEU A 13 -46.13 -32.76 29.45
C LEU A 13 -44.75 -32.93 30.11
N PHE A 14 -44.35 -34.15 30.47
CA PHE A 14 -43.05 -34.43 31.07
C PHE A 14 -41.89 -34.27 30.05
N ILE A 15 -42.10 -34.63 28.78
CA ILE A 15 -41.08 -34.45 27.71
C ILE A 15 -40.91 -32.98 27.36
N VAL A 16 -41.99 -32.17 27.31
CA VAL A 16 -41.93 -30.72 27.07
C VAL A 16 -41.27 -29.97 28.23
N VAL A 17 -41.53 -30.38 29.49
CA VAL A 17 -40.87 -29.78 30.64
C VAL A 17 -39.40 -30.19 30.75
N LEU A 18 -39.03 -31.42 30.37
CA LEU A 18 -37.62 -31.87 30.36
C LEU A 18 -36.81 -31.19 29.24
N THR A 19 -37.41 -30.95 28.07
CA THR A 19 -36.75 -30.21 26.97
C THR A 19 -36.61 -28.71 27.29
N LEU A 20 -37.57 -28.10 27.98
CA LEU A 20 -37.47 -26.71 28.46
C LEU A 20 -36.43 -26.54 29.58
N VAL A 21 -36.26 -27.53 30.45
CA VAL A 21 -35.26 -27.47 31.54
C VAL A 21 -33.85 -27.71 30.99
N VAL A 22 -33.70 -28.54 29.94
CA VAL A 22 -32.39 -28.72 29.26
C VAL A 22 -32.02 -27.50 28.43
N SER A 23 -32.96 -26.80 27.79
CA SER A 23 -32.67 -25.52 27.08
C SER A 23 -32.30 -24.37 28.01
N VAL A 24 -32.80 -24.36 29.25
CA VAL A 24 -32.46 -23.32 30.25
C VAL A 24 -31.12 -23.62 30.93
N ALA A 25 -30.68 -24.89 30.97
CA ALA A 25 -29.40 -25.25 31.57
C ALA A 25 -28.21 -25.09 30.59
N GLN A 26 -28.42 -25.04 29.26
CA GLN A 26 -27.36 -24.76 28.27
C GLN A 26 -27.11 -23.26 28.06
N GLY A 27 -27.90 -22.38 28.63
CA GLY A 27 -27.74 -20.92 28.50
C GLY A 27 -27.03 -20.24 29.69
N ALA A 28 -26.41 -20.99 30.60
CA ALA A 28 -25.78 -20.42 31.80
C ALA A 28 -24.23 -20.47 31.79
N GLU A 29 -23.63 -21.20 30.87
CA GLU A 29 -22.17 -21.20 30.69
C GLU A 29 -21.81 -20.23 29.58
N GLY A 30 -21.17 -19.10 29.93
CA GLY A 30 -20.65 -18.10 29.01
C GLY A 30 -21.29 -16.71 29.06
N ARG A 31 -22.20 -16.45 30.00
CA ARG A 31 -22.79 -15.11 30.11
C ARG A 31 -21.83 -14.13 30.76
N LEU A 32 -21.58 -13.01 30.10
CA LEU A 32 -20.76 -11.92 30.64
C LEU A 32 -21.50 -11.21 31.77
N ASP A 33 -20.83 -10.96 32.90
CA ASP A 33 -21.38 -10.26 34.05
C ASP A 33 -21.64 -8.77 33.76
N HIS A 34 -20.87 -8.18 32.86
CA HIS A 34 -20.98 -6.79 32.42
C HIS A 34 -20.43 -6.64 30.98
N PRO A 35 -20.83 -5.62 30.23
CA PRO A 35 -20.25 -5.33 28.93
C PRO A 35 -18.76 -5.01 29.05
N ILE A 36 -17.97 -5.62 28.19
CA ILE A 36 -16.52 -5.37 28.05
C ILE A 36 -16.33 -4.35 26.94
N ARG A 37 -15.52 -3.30 27.17
CA ARG A 37 -15.28 -2.22 26.21
C ARG A 37 -13.81 -2.03 25.97
N PHE A 38 -13.39 -2.20 24.74
CA PHE A 38 -12.01 -1.94 24.36
C PHE A 38 -11.91 -1.09 23.10
N ALA A 39 -10.78 -0.40 22.98
CA ALA A 39 -10.47 0.38 21.79
C ALA A 39 -9.53 -0.39 20.87
N VAL A 40 -9.75 -0.31 19.57
CA VAL A 40 -8.79 -0.74 18.56
C VAL A 40 -8.24 0.50 17.88
N ILE A 41 -6.94 0.74 18.06
CA ILE A 41 -6.25 1.96 17.61
C ILE A 41 -5.57 1.65 16.28
N GLY A 42 -5.86 2.48 15.26
CA GLY A 42 -5.30 2.39 13.94
C GLY A 42 -3.86 2.90 13.84
N ASP A 43 -3.37 2.97 12.62
CA ASP A 43 -2.01 3.32 12.27
C ASP A 43 -1.66 4.75 12.71
N ARG A 44 -0.53 4.91 13.40
CA ARG A 44 0.02 6.23 13.74
C ARG A 44 0.90 6.76 12.64
N THR A 45 1.66 5.89 12.01
CA THR A 45 2.76 6.24 11.11
C THR A 45 2.51 5.79 9.67
N GLY A 46 3.41 6.14 8.76
CA GLY A 46 3.21 6.25 7.35
C GLY A 46 2.96 7.73 7.03
N GLU A 47 4.01 8.59 7.26
CA GLU A 47 3.91 10.05 7.19
C GLU A 47 2.96 10.63 8.26
N HIS A 48 3.27 10.37 9.55
CA HIS A 48 2.40 10.78 10.66
C HIS A 48 2.10 12.28 10.68
N GLN A 49 0.86 12.60 11.00
CA GLN A 49 0.40 13.98 11.16
C GLN A 49 0.57 14.43 12.60
N GLN A 50 1.41 15.45 12.81
CA GLN A 50 1.75 15.92 14.16
C GLN A 50 0.51 16.34 14.97
N GLY A 51 0.36 15.76 16.16
CA GLY A 51 -0.71 16.08 17.11
C GLY A 51 -1.98 15.27 16.94
N VAL A 52 -2.18 14.59 15.82
CA VAL A 52 -3.42 13.82 15.53
C VAL A 52 -3.53 12.59 16.41
N TYR A 53 -2.45 11.83 16.54
CA TYR A 53 -2.47 10.62 17.37
C TYR A 53 -2.61 10.98 18.86
N GLU A 54 -2.02 12.10 19.28
CA GLU A 54 -2.17 12.65 20.64
C GLU A 54 -3.63 13.05 20.93
N GLU A 55 -4.36 13.58 19.94
CA GLU A 55 -5.79 13.88 20.07
C GLU A 55 -6.60 12.58 20.20
N THR A 56 -6.29 11.55 19.43
CA THR A 56 -6.88 10.20 19.56
C THR A 56 -6.66 9.63 20.96
N VAL A 57 -5.43 9.71 21.47
CA VAL A 57 -5.10 9.28 22.85
C VAL A 57 -5.90 10.08 23.88
N ALA A 58 -6.01 11.39 23.71
CA ALA A 58 -6.79 12.23 24.62
C ALA A 58 -8.29 11.88 24.61
N GLU A 59 -8.85 11.48 23.47
CA GLU A 59 -10.22 10.99 23.38
C GLU A 59 -10.39 9.65 24.13
N LEU A 60 -9.47 8.72 23.93
CA LEU A 60 -9.46 7.43 24.62
C LEU A 60 -9.34 7.58 26.14
N VAL A 61 -8.53 8.53 26.62
CA VAL A 61 -8.44 8.89 28.06
C VAL A 61 -9.81 9.31 28.62
N ARG A 62 -10.60 10.06 27.84
CA ARG A 62 -11.96 10.47 28.23
C ARG A 62 -12.95 9.32 28.20
N MET A 63 -12.84 8.45 27.19
CA MET A 63 -13.77 7.31 26.99
C MET A 63 -13.54 6.15 27.96
N ARG A 64 -12.31 6.01 28.48
CA ARG A 64 -11.91 5.01 29.49
C ARG A 64 -12.25 3.57 29.07
N PRO A 65 -11.62 3.05 28.02
CA PRO A 65 -11.76 1.64 27.68
C PRO A 65 -11.21 0.74 28.81
N ASP A 66 -11.71 -0.47 28.90
CA ASP A 66 -11.18 -1.49 29.83
C ASP A 66 -9.71 -1.82 29.48
N PHE A 67 -9.42 -1.89 28.17
CA PHE A 67 -8.07 -2.00 27.61
C PHE A 67 -8.07 -1.49 26.15
N ALA A 68 -6.91 -1.45 25.52
CA ALA A 68 -6.78 -1.10 24.11
C ALA A 68 -5.89 -2.11 23.38
N VAL A 69 -6.12 -2.27 22.07
CA VAL A 69 -5.27 -3.07 21.17
C VAL A 69 -4.92 -2.19 19.95
N THR A 70 -3.67 -2.22 19.48
CA THR A 70 -3.29 -1.55 18.24
C THR A 70 -3.33 -2.52 17.06
N VAL A 71 -3.39 -2.01 15.83
CA VAL A 71 -3.32 -2.84 14.61
C VAL A 71 -2.00 -2.69 13.84
N GLY A 72 -0.98 -2.10 14.46
CA GLY A 72 0.35 -1.95 13.87
C GLY A 72 0.72 -0.50 13.55
N ASP A 73 1.94 -0.33 13.04
CA ASP A 73 2.50 0.94 12.56
C ASP A 73 2.52 2.05 13.62
N GLN A 74 3.20 1.79 14.73
CA GLN A 74 3.34 2.73 15.85
C GLN A 74 4.49 3.71 15.65
N ILE A 75 5.60 3.28 14.99
CA ILE A 75 6.81 4.07 14.77
C ILE A 75 7.07 4.28 13.26
N GLU A 76 7.88 5.27 12.87
CA GLU A 76 8.23 5.47 11.46
C GLU A 76 9.06 4.32 10.88
N GLY A 77 9.93 3.75 11.69
CA GLY A 77 10.67 2.54 11.33
C GLY A 77 11.60 2.70 10.13
N TYR A 78 11.65 1.68 9.27
CA TYR A 78 12.45 1.62 8.03
C TYR A 78 13.93 2.02 8.24
N SER A 79 14.49 1.73 9.42
CA SER A 79 15.86 2.03 9.76
C SER A 79 16.55 0.81 10.37
N GLN A 80 17.78 0.54 9.92
CA GLN A 80 18.65 -0.47 10.54
C GLN A 80 19.45 0.09 11.72
N ASP A 81 19.39 1.41 11.96
CA ASP A 81 20.00 2.02 13.13
C ASP A 81 19.14 1.79 14.39
N THR A 82 19.56 0.84 15.21
CA THR A 82 18.91 0.52 16.49
C THR A 82 18.74 1.74 17.41
N ALA A 83 19.60 2.75 17.32
CA ALA A 83 19.48 3.96 18.15
C ALA A 83 18.29 4.81 17.69
N VAL A 84 18.08 4.92 16.39
CA VAL A 84 16.91 5.59 15.79
C VAL A 84 15.63 4.86 16.21
N ILE A 85 15.53 3.56 15.92
CA ILE A 85 14.36 2.72 16.27
C ILE A 85 14.04 2.76 17.76
N ASN A 86 15.04 2.63 18.63
CA ASN A 86 14.82 2.75 20.06
C ASN A 86 14.41 4.18 20.50
N GLY A 87 14.78 5.20 19.74
CA GLY A 87 14.36 6.58 19.96
C GLY A 87 12.86 6.75 19.68
N GLU A 88 12.42 6.24 18.53
CA GLU A 88 11.02 6.28 18.06
C GLU A 88 10.08 5.50 19.01
N TRP A 89 10.51 4.30 19.48
CA TRP A 89 9.75 3.56 20.50
C TRP A 89 9.57 4.33 21.80
N ARG A 90 10.61 5.04 22.28
CA ARG A 90 10.49 5.86 23.50
C ARG A 90 9.55 7.05 23.28
N GLU A 91 9.60 7.67 22.12
CA GLU A 91 8.68 8.75 21.74
C GLU A 91 7.23 8.24 21.73
N TYR A 92 6.97 7.16 21.02
CA TYR A 92 5.63 6.58 20.92
C TYR A 92 5.06 6.18 22.29
N LEU A 93 5.85 5.48 23.11
CA LEU A 93 5.41 5.07 24.46
C LEU A 93 5.10 6.28 25.36
N LYS A 94 5.79 7.42 25.14
CA LYS A 94 5.48 8.65 25.84
C LYS A 94 4.14 9.29 25.38
N ILE A 95 3.80 9.15 24.11
CA ILE A 95 2.51 9.63 23.58
C ILE A 95 1.35 8.86 24.21
N VAL A 96 1.47 7.55 24.38
CA VAL A 96 0.41 6.70 24.94
C VAL A 96 0.44 6.61 26.48
N GLU A 97 1.44 7.16 27.16
CA GLU A 97 1.56 7.17 28.62
C GLU A 97 0.31 7.70 29.36
N PRO A 98 -0.45 8.69 28.83
CA PRO A 98 -1.68 9.13 29.46
C PRO A 98 -2.80 8.09 29.54
N LEU A 99 -2.78 7.04 28.74
CA LEU A 99 -3.73 5.93 28.82
C LEU A 99 -3.46 5.10 30.07
N THR A 100 -4.44 5.07 30.95
CA THR A 100 -4.33 4.34 32.23
C THR A 100 -4.74 2.86 32.12
N CYS A 101 -5.34 2.48 30.99
CA CYS A 101 -5.68 1.09 30.69
C CYS A 101 -4.47 0.35 30.08
N LYS A 102 -4.52 -0.97 30.12
CA LYS A 102 -3.53 -1.82 29.47
C LYS A 102 -3.62 -1.67 27.95
N ILE A 103 -2.47 -1.65 27.28
CA ILE A 103 -2.40 -1.60 25.83
C ILE A 103 -1.71 -2.87 25.34
N HIS A 104 -2.31 -3.54 24.38
CA HIS A 104 -1.73 -4.66 23.67
C HIS A 104 -1.34 -4.17 22.26
N PHE A 105 -0.12 -4.48 21.84
CA PHE A 105 0.45 -3.98 20.59
C PHE A 105 0.52 -5.08 19.54
N THR A 106 0.11 -4.78 18.33
CA THR A 106 0.30 -5.61 17.13
C THR A 106 1.44 -5.01 16.32
N PRO A 107 2.40 -5.80 15.80
CA PRO A 107 3.43 -5.26 14.92
C PRO A 107 2.88 -4.94 13.54
N GLY A 108 3.31 -3.82 12.97
CA GLY A 108 3.10 -3.45 11.57
C GLY A 108 4.41 -3.40 10.79
N ASN A 109 4.34 -3.13 9.49
CA ASN A 109 5.53 -3.12 8.62
C ASN A 109 6.48 -1.96 8.92
N HIS A 110 6.05 -0.91 9.56
CA HIS A 110 6.91 0.14 10.09
C HIS A 110 7.60 -0.27 11.40
N ASP A 111 6.95 -1.10 12.21
CA ASP A 111 7.48 -1.53 13.50
C ASP A 111 8.57 -2.61 13.37
N ILE A 112 8.39 -3.55 12.42
CA ILE A 112 9.33 -4.61 12.09
C ILE A 112 9.42 -4.74 10.57
N THR A 113 10.15 -3.82 9.92
CA THR A 113 10.42 -3.88 8.48
C THR A 113 11.48 -4.92 8.15
N PHE A 114 12.50 -5.01 9.02
CA PHE A 114 13.65 -5.88 8.86
C PHE A 114 13.86 -6.70 10.13
N ASP A 115 14.50 -7.86 10.01
CA ASP A 115 14.78 -8.74 11.15
C ASP A 115 15.58 -8.04 12.26
N GLU A 116 16.44 -7.06 11.89
CA GLU A 116 17.21 -6.25 12.83
C GLU A 116 16.35 -5.35 13.72
N MET A 117 15.13 -5.05 13.33
CA MET A 117 14.19 -4.24 14.12
C MET A 117 13.43 -5.07 15.16
N GLN A 118 13.26 -6.38 14.94
CA GLN A 118 12.54 -7.26 15.87
C GLN A 118 13.09 -7.23 17.31
N PRO A 119 14.42 -7.25 17.57
CA PRO A 119 14.94 -7.12 18.93
C PRO A 119 14.55 -5.82 19.64
N SER A 120 14.34 -4.72 18.89
CA SER A 120 13.85 -3.46 19.47
C SER A 120 12.36 -3.56 19.81
N PHE A 121 11.55 -4.14 18.93
CA PHE A 121 10.13 -4.42 19.23
C PHE A 121 10.03 -5.30 20.48
N GLU A 122 10.76 -6.41 20.54
CA GLU A 122 10.73 -7.32 21.69
C GLU A 122 11.16 -6.66 23.01
N LYS A 123 12.12 -5.75 22.94
CA LYS A 123 12.62 -5.01 24.11
C LYS A 123 11.59 -4.05 24.68
N PHE A 124 10.81 -3.35 23.85
CA PHE A 124 9.86 -2.33 24.30
C PHE A 124 8.45 -2.88 24.49
N ILE A 125 8.06 -3.87 23.70
CA ILE A 125 6.69 -4.39 23.58
C ILE A 125 6.61 -5.85 24.03
N GLY A 126 7.51 -6.71 23.58
CA GLY A 126 7.49 -8.15 23.83
C GLY A 126 7.42 -8.95 22.53
N LYS A 127 7.01 -10.22 22.62
CA LYS A 127 6.94 -11.10 21.45
C LYS A 127 6.02 -10.52 20.36
N PRO A 128 6.41 -10.58 19.08
CA PRO A 128 5.63 -10.02 17.98
C PRO A 128 4.31 -10.76 17.76
N TYR A 129 4.26 -12.08 17.92
CA TYR A 129 3.01 -12.84 17.93
C TYR A 129 2.79 -13.52 19.28
N ARG A 130 1.55 -13.52 19.73
CA ARG A 130 1.14 -14.05 21.04
C ARG A 130 -0.37 -14.10 21.19
N SER A 131 -0.84 -14.86 22.17
CA SER A 131 -2.22 -14.75 22.65
C SER A 131 -2.28 -14.28 24.11
N PHE A 132 -3.42 -13.81 24.51
CA PHE A 132 -3.71 -13.41 25.89
C PHE A 132 -5.23 -13.45 26.15
N ASP A 133 -5.59 -13.66 27.41
CA ASP A 133 -6.96 -13.55 27.86
C ASP A 133 -7.16 -12.25 28.62
N GLU A 134 -8.24 -11.54 28.30
CA GLU A 134 -8.63 -10.33 28.99
C GLU A 134 -10.14 -10.40 29.31
N GLN A 135 -10.47 -10.32 30.59
CA GLN A 135 -11.84 -10.40 31.09
C GLN A 135 -12.63 -11.65 30.63
N GLY A 136 -11.93 -12.77 30.39
CA GLY A 136 -12.52 -14.04 29.98
C GLY A 136 -12.76 -14.17 28.47
N LEU A 137 -12.32 -13.21 27.67
CA LEU A 137 -12.29 -13.28 26.21
C LEU A 137 -10.88 -13.63 25.74
N HIS A 138 -10.76 -14.29 24.60
CA HIS A 138 -9.50 -14.70 24.02
C HIS A 138 -9.04 -13.76 22.89
N PHE A 139 -7.77 -13.37 22.90
CA PHE A 139 -7.18 -12.41 21.96
C PHE A 139 -5.88 -12.98 21.40
N ILE A 140 -5.73 -12.89 20.10
CA ILE A 140 -4.57 -13.36 19.34
C ILE A 140 -3.98 -12.19 18.56
N VAL A 141 -2.68 -11.97 18.71
CA VAL A 141 -1.88 -11.05 17.88
C VAL A 141 -0.97 -11.88 17.00
N LEU A 142 -1.01 -11.63 15.69
CA LEU A 142 -0.14 -12.25 14.70
C LEU A 142 0.88 -11.23 14.17
N ASP A 143 2.04 -11.72 13.77
CA ASP A 143 3.07 -10.93 13.11
C ASP A 143 3.08 -11.19 11.60
N ASN A 144 2.44 -10.31 10.85
CA ASN A 144 2.57 -10.33 9.39
C ASN A 144 3.30 -9.10 8.84
N SER A 145 4.06 -8.41 9.68
CA SER A 145 4.73 -7.14 9.37
C SER A 145 5.66 -7.20 8.16
N ARG A 146 6.27 -8.36 7.87
CA ARG A 146 7.24 -8.60 6.79
C ARG A 146 6.68 -9.45 5.65
N TRP A 147 5.45 -9.95 5.76
CA TRP A 147 4.86 -10.90 4.84
C TRP A 147 3.68 -10.27 4.11
N TRP A 148 3.86 -9.93 2.84
CA TRP A 148 2.91 -9.14 2.05
C TRP A 148 1.72 -9.93 1.53
N THR A 149 1.86 -11.26 1.45
CA THR A 149 0.80 -12.15 0.97
C THR A 149 0.58 -13.32 1.92
N ILE A 150 -0.60 -13.94 1.84
CA ILE A 150 -0.94 -15.08 2.71
C ILE A 150 -0.04 -16.29 2.43
N GLU A 151 0.49 -16.43 1.23
CA GLU A 151 1.40 -17.50 0.83
C GLU A 151 2.78 -17.38 1.50
N GLU A 152 3.17 -16.16 1.89
CA GLU A 152 4.45 -15.88 2.57
C GLU A 152 4.35 -16.05 4.09
N PHE A 153 3.14 -16.16 4.64
CA PHE A 153 2.93 -16.20 6.08
C PHE A 153 3.67 -17.40 6.72
N PRO A 154 4.43 -17.20 7.82
CA PRO A 154 5.33 -18.20 8.38
C PRO A 154 4.61 -19.47 8.84
N THR A 155 5.11 -20.63 8.39
CA THR A 155 4.56 -21.92 8.78
C THR A 155 4.62 -22.17 10.29
N GLU A 156 5.70 -21.74 10.97
CA GLU A 156 5.85 -21.87 12.40
C GLU A 156 4.75 -21.11 13.16
N GLU A 157 4.43 -19.91 12.71
CA GLU A 157 3.37 -19.10 13.33
C GLU A 157 1.98 -19.68 13.03
N LEU A 158 1.75 -20.24 11.83
CA LEU A 158 0.52 -20.99 11.51
C LEU A 158 0.33 -22.22 12.39
N GLU A 159 1.42 -22.96 12.66
CA GLU A 159 1.38 -24.12 13.55
C GLU A 159 1.06 -23.71 14.99
N TRP A 160 1.71 -22.65 15.48
CA TRP A 160 1.43 -22.07 16.78
C TRP A 160 -0.02 -21.57 16.89
N LEU A 161 -0.49 -20.82 15.92
CA LEU A 161 -1.88 -20.31 15.85
C LEU A 161 -2.89 -21.46 15.88
N THR A 162 -2.62 -22.51 15.10
CA THR A 162 -3.50 -23.69 15.05
C THR A 162 -3.62 -24.36 16.42
N GLU A 163 -2.51 -24.46 17.14
CA GLU A 163 -2.52 -25.09 18.47
C GLU A 163 -3.17 -24.18 19.52
N ASP A 164 -2.94 -22.87 19.46
CA ASP A 164 -3.54 -21.87 20.34
C ASP A 164 -5.08 -21.87 20.18
N LEU A 165 -5.57 -21.78 18.95
CA LEU A 165 -7.01 -21.83 18.65
C LEU A 165 -7.68 -23.13 19.11
N LYS A 166 -7.00 -24.28 19.00
CA LYS A 166 -7.53 -25.55 19.54
C LYS A 166 -7.68 -25.54 21.05
N GLN A 167 -6.72 -24.92 21.76
CA GLN A 167 -6.76 -24.86 23.23
C GLN A 167 -7.85 -23.91 23.73
N HIS A 168 -8.25 -22.93 22.93
CA HIS A 168 -9.22 -21.89 23.30
C HIS A 168 -10.56 -22.00 22.56
N VAL A 169 -10.87 -23.15 21.96
CA VAL A 169 -12.11 -23.37 21.19
C VAL A 169 -13.40 -23.14 22.00
N ASP A 170 -13.31 -23.21 23.33
CA ASP A 170 -14.42 -22.96 24.26
C ASP A 170 -14.45 -21.51 24.78
N ALA A 171 -13.59 -20.60 24.29
CA ALA A 171 -13.63 -19.19 24.66
C ALA A 171 -14.97 -18.57 24.24
N PRO A 172 -15.58 -17.71 25.06
CA PRO A 172 -16.87 -17.07 24.73
C PRO A 172 -16.82 -16.26 23.44
N TYR A 173 -15.71 -15.55 23.22
CA TYR A 173 -15.37 -14.85 21.99
C TYR A 173 -13.87 -14.87 21.78
N THR A 174 -13.46 -15.00 20.50
CA THR A 174 -12.05 -14.99 20.06
C THR A 174 -11.83 -13.87 19.05
N PHE A 175 -10.83 -13.02 19.33
CA PHE A 175 -10.45 -11.88 18.51
C PHE A 175 -9.05 -12.06 17.95
N VAL A 176 -8.83 -11.73 16.67
CA VAL A 176 -7.53 -11.81 16.03
C VAL A 176 -7.11 -10.44 15.49
N PHE A 177 -5.85 -10.08 15.71
CA PHE A 177 -5.25 -8.82 15.31
C PHE A 177 -3.99 -9.09 14.51
N PHE A 178 -3.88 -8.49 13.33
CA PHE A 178 -2.68 -8.46 12.51
C PHE A 178 -2.71 -7.23 11.60
N HIS A 179 -1.58 -6.85 11.05
CA HIS A 179 -1.48 -5.54 10.39
C HIS A 179 -1.99 -5.55 8.96
N ILE A 180 -1.38 -6.34 8.05
CA ILE A 180 -1.68 -6.33 6.61
C ILE A 180 -2.96 -7.13 6.33
N PRO A 181 -4.03 -6.52 5.79
CA PRO A 181 -5.34 -7.13 5.63
C PRO A 181 -5.41 -8.08 4.41
N TYR A 182 -4.84 -9.29 4.49
CA TYR A 182 -4.89 -10.27 3.41
C TYR A 182 -6.32 -10.53 2.93
N TRP A 183 -7.28 -10.59 3.87
CA TRP A 183 -8.69 -10.85 3.61
C TRP A 183 -9.33 -9.91 2.58
N TYR A 184 -8.84 -8.68 2.44
CA TYR A 184 -9.25 -7.74 1.40
C TYR A 184 -8.95 -8.27 -0.01
N ARG A 185 -7.77 -8.89 -0.19
CA ARG A 185 -7.30 -9.42 -1.48
C ARG A 185 -7.67 -10.88 -1.71
N THR A 186 -8.09 -11.60 -0.67
CA THR A 186 -8.42 -13.03 -0.68
C THR A 186 -9.90 -13.26 -0.43
N VAL A 187 -10.33 -13.28 0.82
CA VAL A 187 -11.70 -13.63 1.24
C VAL A 187 -12.75 -12.77 0.57
N ALA A 188 -12.57 -11.44 0.59
CA ALA A 188 -13.51 -10.48 -0.03
C ALA A 188 -13.62 -10.63 -1.56
N GLN A 189 -12.64 -11.28 -2.19
CA GLN A 189 -12.63 -11.57 -3.62
C GLN A 189 -12.90 -13.04 -3.96
N GLY A 190 -13.32 -13.85 -2.96
CA GLY A 190 -13.63 -15.27 -3.14
C GLY A 190 -12.41 -16.14 -3.42
N LYS A 191 -11.21 -15.71 -3.04
CA LYS A 191 -9.96 -16.47 -3.17
C LYS A 191 -9.68 -17.27 -1.90
N PRO A 192 -8.89 -18.36 -1.99
CA PRO A 192 -8.46 -19.12 -0.82
C PRO A 192 -7.63 -18.27 0.15
N ASP A 193 -7.84 -18.49 1.45
CA ASP A 193 -7.08 -17.86 2.53
C ASP A 193 -6.89 -18.86 3.67
N THR A 194 -5.64 -19.12 4.04
CA THR A 194 -5.29 -20.11 5.06
C THR A 194 -5.70 -19.64 6.45
N LEU A 195 -5.50 -18.34 6.77
CA LEU A 195 -5.92 -17.78 8.07
C LEU A 195 -7.43 -17.82 8.21
N HIS A 196 -8.18 -17.36 7.20
CA HIS A 196 -9.64 -17.44 7.22
C HIS A 196 -10.16 -18.88 7.40
N SER A 197 -9.51 -19.85 6.75
CA SER A 197 -9.87 -21.27 6.89
C SER A 197 -9.68 -21.78 8.33
N LEU A 198 -8.62 -21.34 9.00
CA LEU A 198 -8.38 -21.64 10.42
C LEU A 198 -9.40 -20.91 11.31
N PHE A 199 -9.62 -19.62 11.09
CA PHE A 199 -10.57 -18.81 11.85
C PHE A 199 -11.98 -19.40 11.81
N ARG A 200 -12.45 -19.77 10.61
CA ARG A 200 -13.75 -20.45 10.45
C ARG A 200 -13.79 -21.80 11.15
N THR A 201 -12.70 -22.57 11.12
CA THR A 201 -12.63 -23.91 11.70
C THR A 201 -12.72 -23.90 13.21
N TYR A 202 -12.12 -22.90 13.84
CA TYR A 202 -12.00 -22.81 15.31
C TYR A 202 -12.89 -21.72 15.94
N GLY A 203 -13.75 -21.07 15.17
CA GLY A 203 -14.77 -20.17 15.70
C GLY A 203 -14.24 -18.82 16.14
N VAL A 204 -13.34 -18.21 15.38
CA VAL A 204 -12.97 -16.80 15.57
C VAL A 204 -14.17 -15.91 15.24
N ASP A 205 -14.43 -14.92 16.09
CA ASP A 205 -15.60 -14.05 15.97
C ASP A 205 -15.29 -12.74 15.23
N ALA A 206 -14.13 -12.14 15.50
CA ALA A 206 -13.77 -10.89 14.86
C ALA A 206 -12.25 -10.77 14.56
N VAL A 207 -11.93 -10.11 13.46
CA VAL A 207 -10.57 -9.84 12.96
C VAL A 207 -10.39 -8.35 12.74
N PHE A 208 -9.31 -7.80 13.26
CA PHE A 208 -8.93 -6.39 13.09
C PHE A 208 -7.59 -6.27 12.41
N THR A 209 -7.52 -5.34 11.45
CA THR A 209 -6.31 -5.07 10.65
C THR A 209 -6.11 -3.57 10.46
N GLY A 210 -4.92 -3.13 9.99
CA GLY A 210 -4.54 -1.76 9.68
C GLY A 210 -4.03 -1.59 8.24
N HIS A 211 -2.87 -0.93 8.07
CA HIS A 211 -2.06 -0.86 6.86
C HIS A 211 -2.58 0.04 5.73
N PHE A 212 -3.85 -0.03 5.39
CA PHE A 212 -4.40 0.74 4.27
C PHE A 212 -4.77 2.19 4.63
N HIS A 213 -4.62 2.57 5.90
CA HIS A 213 -5.05 3.88 6.42
C HIS A 213 -6.52 4.20 6.10
N SER A 214 -7.30 3.18 5.76
CA SER A 214 -8.70 3.28 5.34
C SER A 214 -9.58 2.37 6.16
N TYR A 215 -10.76 2.89 6.54
CA TYR A 215 -11.75 2.10 7.28
C TYR A 215 -12.69 1.38 6.32
N PHE A 216 -12.80 0.07 6.45
CA PHE A 216 -13.80 -0.74 5.77
C PHE A 216 -14.04 -2.05 6.51
N THR A 217 -15.20 -2.65 6.29
CA THR A 217 -15.66 -3.84 7.02
C THR A 217 -16.27 -4.88 6.08
N GLY A 218 -16.30 -6.12 6.55
CA GLY A 218 -17.00 -7.21 5.89
C GLY A 218 -17.33 -8.31 6.88
N GLU A 219 -18.36 -9.09 6.59
CA GLU A 219 -18.71 -10.29 7.33
C GLU A 219 -18.63 -11.50 6.38
N PHE A 220 -17.80 -12.48 6.75
CA PHE A 220 -17.58 -13.69 5.97
C PHE A 220 -17.62 -14.90 6.89
N ASP A 221 -18.47 -15.87 6.58
CA ASP A 221 -18.65 -17.09 7.38
C ASP A 221 -18.92 -16.81 8.87
N ASN A 222 -19.70 -15.76 9.18
CA ASN A 222 -20.03 -15.21 10.51
C ASN A 222 -18.81 -14.65 11.28
N ILE A 223 -17.72 -14.30 10.60
CA ILE A 223 -16.56 -13.62 11.18
C ILE A 223 -16.62 -12.15 10.76
N LEU A 224 -16.54 -11.23 11.73
CA LEU A 224 -16.51 -9.79 11.49
C LEU A 224 -15.08 -9.35 11.15
N TYR A 225 -14.87 -8.82 9.96
CA TYR A 225 -13.59 -8.25 9.55
C TYR A 225 -13.65 -6.73 9.55
N THR A 226 -12.68 -6.10 10.19
CA THR A 226 -12.56 -4.63 10.25
C THR A 226 -11.13 -4.21 9.94
N SER A 227 -10.93 -3.44 8.87
CA SER A 227 -9.72 -2.65 8.69
C SER A 227 -9.92 -1.35 9.44
N VAL A 228 -9.13 -1.14 10.49
CA VAL A 228 -9.09 0.13 11.23
C VAL A 228 -8.08 1.02 10.52
N GLY A 229 -8.54 2.13 9.99
CA GLY A 229 -7.68 3.03 9.22
C GLY A 229 -6.76 3.86 10.12
N SER A 230 -6.50 5.10 9.72
CA SER A 230 -5.54 5.94 10.40
C SER A 230 -6.06 6.53 11.71
N SER A 231 -5.25 6.40 12.76
CA SER A 231 -5.37 7.19 14.01
C SER A 231 -4.36 8.36 14.06
N GLY A 232 -3.44 8.48 13.06
CA GLY A 232 -2.43 9.53 13.00
C GLY A 232 -1.56 9.53 11.74
N ALA A 233 -1.56 8.43 10.97
CA ALA A 233 -0.88 8.31 9.69
C ALA A 233 -1.52 9.22 8.63
N ASP A 234 -0.80 9.57 7.58
CA ASP A 234 -1.40 10.28 6.44
C ASP A 234 -2.48 9.42 5.79
N CYS A 235 -3.60 10.02 5.47
CA CYS A 235 -4.72 9.35 4.84
C CYS A 235 -5.64 10.34 4.13
N GLU A 236 -6.33 9.86 3.12
CA GLU A 236 -7.43 10.58 2.50
C GLU A 236 -8.71 10.50 3.37
N GLU A 237 -9.55 11.50 3.26
CA GLU A 237 -10.89 11.44 3.85
C GLU A 237 -11.73 10.42 3.06
N SER A 238 -12.38 9.48 3.76
CA SER A 238 -13.26 8.51 3.11
C SER A 238 -14.42 9.21 2.39
N PRO A 239 -15.06 8.55 1.42
CA PRO A 239 -16.27 9.09 0.78
C PRO A 239 -17.41 9.44 1.74
N THR A 240 -17.42 8.86 2.93
CA THR A 240 -18.41 9.12 3.99
C THR A 240 -17.95 10.22 4.96
N GLY A 241 -16.76 10.77 4.77
CA GLY A 241 -16.20 11.84 5.59
C GLY A 241 -15.41 11.36 6.80
N LEU A 242 -15.14 10.07 6.93
CA LEU A 242 -14.28 9.54 7.98
C LEU A 242 -12.81 9.75 7.59
N LYS A 243 -12.04 10.35 8.47
CA LYS A 243 -10.59 10.52 8.31
C LYS A 243 -9.88 9.86 9.50
N TYR A 244 -9.47 10.62 10.51
CA TYR A 244 -8.80 10.08 11.68
C TYR A 244 -9.81 9.50 12.67
N HIS A 245 -9.56 8.27 13.13
CA HIS A 245 -10.49 7.53 13.99
C HIS A 245 -9.80 6.37 14.71
N PHE A 246 -10.52 5.75 15.61
CA PHE A 246 -10.25 4.45 16.19
C PHE A 246 -11.56 3.64 16.23
N ALA A 247 -11.51 2.32 16.38
CA ALA A 247 -12.71 1.54 16.59
C ALA A 247 -12.98 1.33 18.09
N TRP A 248 -14.24 1.50 18.48
CA TRP A 248 -14.75 1.19 19.82
C TRP A 248 -15.51 -0.12 19.75
N VAL A 249 -15.09 -1.10 20.53
CA VAL A 249 -15.72 -2.42 20.58
C VAL A 249 -16.40 -2.61 21.92
N THR A 250 -17.67 -3.00 21.90
CA THR A 250 -18.42 -3.42 23.07
C THR A 250 -18.81 -4.87 22.88
N VAL A 251 -18.46 -5.73 23.84
CA VAL A 251 -18.87 -7.13 23.87
C VAL A 251 -19.81 -7.31 25.04
N ASP A 252 -21.01 -7.78 24.77
CA ASP A 252 -22.01 -8.06 25.77
C ASP A 252 -22.76 -9.37 25.46
N ASN A 253 -23.86 -9.62 26.17
CA ASN A 253 -24.62 -10.84 25.98
C ASN A 253 -25.47 -10.87 24.68
N ASP A 254 -25.55 -9.77 23.99
CA ASP A 254 -26.23 -9.65 22.69
C ASP A 254 -25.24 -9.77 21.50
N GLY A 255 -23.92 -9.75 21.79
CA GLY A 255 -22.88 -9.96 20.77
C GLY A 255 -21.74 -8.92 20.79
N ILE A 256 -21.08 -8.78 19.64
CA ILE A 256 -19.98 -7.84 19.39
C ILE A 256 -20.56 -6.64 18.65
N HIS A 257 -20.35 -5.44 19.22
CA HIS A 257 -20.75 -4.17 18.63
C HIS A 257 -19.52 -3.32 18.36
N ILE A 258 -19.31 -2.94 17.11
CA ILE A 258 -18.16 -2.15 16.66
C ILE A 258 -18.65 -0.81 16.12
N ALA A 259 -18.00 0.28 16.53
CA ALA A 259 -18.29 1.62 16.03
C ALA A 259 -16.98 2.39 15.76
N PRO A 260 -16.76 2.93 14.56
CA PRO A 260 -15.67 3.87 14.33
C PRO A 260 -15.97 5.20 15.02
N ILE A 261 -15.02 5.68 15.80
CA ILE A 261 -15.10 6.92 16.55
C ILE A 261 -14.21 7.96 15.89
N LYS A 262 -14.83 8.80 15.08
CA LYS A 262 -14.22 10.06 14.63
C LYS A 262 -14.35 11.10 15.76
N VAL A 263 -13.39 11.94 15.97
CA VAL A 263 -13.47 13.00 16.97
C VAL A 263 -14.75 13.83 16.74
N GLY A 264 -15.64 13.83 17.75
CA GLY A 264 -16.94 14.51 17.71
C GLY A 264 -18.06 13.75 16.98
N SER A 265 -17.88 12.49 16.57
CA SER A 265 -18.86 11.71 15.81
C SER A 265 -18.75 10.21 16.09
N VAL A 266 -19.84 9.48 15.90
CA VAL A 266 -19.88 8.00 15.93
C VAL A 266 -20.61 7.56 14.67
N LEU A 267 -20.01 6.65 13.89
CA LEU A 267 -20.56 6.13 12.65
C LEU A 267 -21.03 4.67 12.82
N PRO A 268 -21.91 4.16 11.94
CA PRO A 268 -22.25 2.74 11.95
C PRO A 268 -21.02 1.87 11.60
N TRP A 269 -21.01 0.64 12.09
CA TRP A 269 -19.91 -0.30 11.82
C TRP A 269 -19.69 -0.53 10.32
N ASP A 270 -20.77 -0.59 9.55
CA ASP A 270 -20.80 -0.78 8.11
C ASP A 270 -20.83 0.53 7.31
N ASP A 271 -20.28 1.62 7.89
CA ASP A 271 -20.20 2.93 7.21
C ASP A 271 -19.52 2.84 5.84
N MET A 272 -18.49 2.00 5.73
CA MET A 272 -17.85 1.59 4.48
C MET A 272 -17.67 0.08 4.48
N THR A 273 -18.36 -0.61 3.59
CA THR A 273 -18.18 -2.06 3.42
C THR A 273 -16.93 -2.36 2.57
N VAL A 274 -16.35 -3.54 2.74
CA VAL A 274 -15.20 -3.98 1.91
C VAL A 274 -15.55 -4.00 0.42
N SER A 275 -16.77 -4.33 0.05
CA SER A 275 -17.24 -4.31 -1.35
C SER A 275 -17.23 -2.88 -1.91
N GLU A 276 -17.66 -1.90 -1.13
CA GLU A 276 -17.59 -0.49 -1.51
C GLU A 276 -16.13 -0.01 -1.58
N ALA A 277 -15.28 -0.40 -0.63
CA ALA A 277 -13.85 -0.05 -0.64
C ALA A 277 -13.14 -0.56 -1.91
N ILE A 278 -13.39 -1.83 -2.30
CA ILE A 278 -12.87 -2.40 -3.56
C ILE A 278 -13.40 -1.61 -4.77
N THR A 279 -14.68 -1.24 -4.76
CA THR A 279 -15.28 -0.46 -5.85
C THR A 279 -14.69 0.94 -5.93
N VAL A 280 -14.52 1.61 -4.79
CA VAL A 280 -13.86 2.92 -4.70
C VAL A 280 -12.44 2.84 -5.23
N SER A 281 -11.65 1.84 -4.85
CA SER A 281 -10.29 1.64 -5.34
C SER A 281 -10.26 1.45 -6.86
N ARG A 282 -11.12 0.60 -7.42
CA ARG A 282 -11.24 0.42 -8.87
C ARG A 282 -11.63 1.70 -9.60
N VAL A 283 -12.58 2.45 -9.08
CA VAL A 283 -12.98 3.74 -9.63
C VAL A 283 -11.83 4.73 -9.54
N ALA A 284 -11.21 4.83 -8.37
CA ALA A 284 -10.07 5.71 -8.17
C ALA A 284 -8.90 5.38 -9.09
N ASN A 285 -8.62 4.14 -9.40
CA ASN A 285 -7.48 3.72 -10.23
C ASN A 285 -7.83 3.55 -11.72
N GLY A 286 -9.03 3.16 -12.07
CA GLY A 286 -9.42 2.74 -13.43
C GLY A 286 -10.39 3.65 -14.16
N ALA A 287 -11.16 4.52 -13.48
CA ALA A 287 -12.21 5.28 -14.13
C ALA A 287 -11.71 6.22 -15.24
N PHE A 288 -10.51 6.78 -15.09
CA PHE A 288 -9.90 7.68 -16.05
C PHE A 288 -8.53 7.17 -16.46
N THR A 289 -8.40 6.71 -17.69
CA THR A 289 -7.13 6.17 -18.20
C THR A 289 -6.68 6.90 -19.45
N PHE A 290 -5.38 7.05 -19.62
CA PHE A 290 -4.76 7.66 -20.79
C PHE A 290 -4.04 6.57 -21.58
N PRO A 291 -4.40 6.34 -22.85
CA PRO A 291 -3.79 5.27 -23.67
C PRO A 291 -2.30 5.53 -23.96
N ALA A 292 -1.88 6.80 -23.91
CA ALA A 292 -0.48 7.19 -24.06
C ALA A 292 -0.19 8.49 -23.30
N PRO A 293 1.03 8.68 -22.80
CA PRO A 293 1.44 9.95 -22.23
C PRO A 293 1.57 11.02 -23.32
N VAL A 294 1.34 12.28 -22.94
CA VAL A 294 1.59 13.43 -23.81
C VAL A 294 3.09 13.61 -23.99
N PRO A 295 3.62 13.66 -25.21
CA PRO A 295 5.05 13.80 -25.45
C PRO A 295 5.56 15.18 -24.99
N VAL A 296 6.75 15.19 -24.41
CA VAL A 296 7.44 16.39 -23.93
C VAL A 296 8.70 16.60 -24.76
N ALA A 297 8.92 17.82 -25.23
CA ALA A 297 10.14 18.19 -25.95
C ALA A 297 11.37 18.24 -25.02
N ASP A 298 12.56 18.22 -25.60
CA ASP A 298 13.85 18.25 -24.84
C ASP A 298 14.00 19.49 -23.97
N ASP A 299 13.39 20.61 -24.35
CA ASP A 299 13.38 21.88 -23.60
C ASP A 299 12.26 21.95 -22.54
N LEU A 300 11.61 20.83 -22.26
CA LEU A 300 10.50 20.68 -21.31
C LEU A 300 9.23 21.48 -21.69
N THR A 301 9.03 21.76 -22.96
CA THR A 301 7.78 22.31 -23.49
C THR A 301 6.89 21.22 -24.09
N ILE A 302 5.61 21.55 -24.29
CA ILE A 302 4.66 20.71 -25.02
C ILE A 302 4.04 21.57 -26.10
N ASP A 303 4.30 21.22 -27.37
CA ASP A 303 3.61 21.79 -28.50
C ASP A 303 2.12 21.40 -28.47
N GLU A 304 1.28 22.11 -29.24
CA GLU A 304 -0.15 21.80 -29.34
C GLU A 304 -0.37 20.33 -29.69
N THR A 305 -0.77 19.54 -28.70
CA THR A 305 -0.88 18.09 -28.81
C THR A 305 -2.30 17.64 -28.47
N GLN A 306 -2.92 16.90 -29.39
CA GLN A 306 -4.21 16.24 -29.15
C GLN A 306 -3.98 14.92 -28.41
N PHE A 307 -4.79 14.68 -27.38
CA PHE A 307 -4.80 13.42 -26.65
C PHE A 307 -6.21 12.99 -26.29
N THR A 308 -6.39 11.72 -25.99
CA THR A 308 -7.66 11.15 -25.56
C THR A 308 -7.53 10.52 -24.19
N MET A 309 -8.60 10.55 -23.45
CA MET A 309 -8.78 9.85 -22.20
C MET A 309 -9.96 8.88 -22.32
N THR A 310 -9.78 7.66 -21.84
CA THR A 310 -10.88 6.71 -21.69
C THR A 310 -11.53 6.93 -20.33
N VAL A 311 -12.87 7.00 -20.34
CA VAL A 311 -13.69 7.12 -19.14
C VAL A 311 -14.45 5.81 -18.98
N ASP A 312 -14.05 5.01 -18.00
CA ASP A 312 -14.69 3.74 -17.65
C ASP A 312 -15.25 3.83 -16.22
N VAL A 313 -16.57 3.96 -16.12
CA VAL A 313 -17.27 4.07 -14.84
C VAL A 313 -18.02 2.78 -14.58
N PRO A 314 -17.62 2.00 -13.56
CA PRO A 314 -18.16 0.66 -13.32
C PRO A 314 -19.64 0.62 -12.92
N MET A 315 -20.22 1.75 -12.52
CA MET A 315 -21.65 1.88 -12.25
C MET A 315 -22.25 2.99 -13.11
N PRO A 316 -22.74 2.65 -14.30
CA PRO A 316 -23.49 3.60 -15.12
C PRO A 316 -24.83 3.84 -14.46
N ASP A 317 -24.90 4.75 -13.50
CA ASP A 317 -26.19 5.03 -12.92
C ASP A 317 -27.01 5.92 -13.83
N ALA A 318 -28.07 5.32 -14.16
CA ALA A 318 -29.31 5.84 -14.70
C ALA A 318 -29.32 7.36 -14.99
N GLY A 319 -28.63 7.80 -16.06
CA GLY A 319 -28.89 9.06 -16.70
C GLY A 319 -28.34 10.32 -16.03
N ALA A 320 -27.43 10.22 -15.10
CA ALA A 320 -26.72 11.39 -14.58
C ALA A 320 -25.56 11.77 -15.51
N GLU A 321 -25.61 12.97 -16.07
CA GLU A 321 -24.43 13.57 -16.70
C GLU A 321 -23.46 14.01 -15.63
N ASP A 322 -22.19 13.60 -15.75
CA ASP A 322 -21.10 14.05 -14.89
C ASP A 322 -20.13 14.93 -15.68
N THR A 323 -19.44 15.81 -14.95
CA THR A 323 -18.54 16.79 -15.55
C THR A 323 -17.10 16.48 -15.22
N LEU A 324 -16.28 16.35 -16.27
CA LEU A 324 -14.83 16.33 -16.17
C LEU A 324 -14.32 17.77 -16.15
N THR A 325 -13.49 18.13 -15.20
CA THR A 325 -12.94 19.48 -15.08
C THR A 325 -11.43 19.41 -14.90
N TRP A 326 -10.69 20.17 -15.74
CA TRP A 326 -9.25 20.34 -15.59
C TRP A 326 -8.93 21.48 -14.64
N SER A 327 -8.04 21.19 -13.68
CA SER A 327 -7.27 22.20 -12.97
C SER A 327 -5.98 22.41 -13.76
N VAL A 328 -5.85 23.61 -14.34
CA VAL A 328 -4.77 23.92 -15.29
C VAL A 328 -3.81 24.92 -14.63
N PRO A 329 -2.55 24.54 -14.36
CA PRO A 329 -1.54 25.43 -13.80
C PRO A 329 -1.08 26.52 -14.77
N ASP A 330 -0.36 27.52 -14.24
CA ASP A 330 0.25 28.58 -15.03
C ASP A 330 1.20 28.00 -16.08
N GLY A 331 1.15 28.54 -17.30
CA GLY A 331 1.95 28.08 -18.44
C GLY A 331 1.35 26.93 -19.24
N TRP A 332 0.27 26.33 -18.74
CA TRP A 332 -0.49 25.31 -19.43
C TRP A 332 -1.78 25.82 -20.05
N THR A 333 -2.19 25.18 -21.12
CA THR A 333 -3.53 25.33 -21.71
C THR A 333 -4.10 23.96 -22.01
N ILE A 334 -5.35 23.68 -21.60
CA ILE A 334 -6.08 22.46 -21.97
C ILE A 334 -7.47 22.86 -22.45
N GLU A 335 -7.83 22.39 -23.64
CA GLU A 335 -9.12 22.64 -24.27
C GLU A 335 -9.81 21.33 -24.70
N PRO A 336 -11.11 21.16 -24.38
CA PRO A 336 -11.90 22.02 -23.49
C PRO A 336 -11.50 21.85 -22.02
N ALA A 337 -11.53 22.93 -21.22
CA ALA A 337 -11.23 22.88 -19.78
C ALA A 337 -12.29 22.08 -19.00
N THR A 338 -13.49 21.96 -19.56
CA THR A 338 -14.61 21.21 -18.97
C THR A 338 -15.33 20.43 -20.06
N THR A 339 -15.67 19.19 -19.78
CA THR A 339 -16.49 18.39 -20.69
C THR A 339 -17.51 17.56 -19.91
N VAL A 340 -18.72 17.42 -20.48
CA VAL A 340 -19.76 16.57 -19.91
C VAL A 340 -19.60 15.17 -20.49
N TYR A 341 -19.70 14.18 -19.64
CA TYR A 341 -19.80 12.80 -20.07
C TYR A 341 -21.03 12.13 -19.45
N SER A 342 -21.64 11.23 -20.22
CA SER A 342 -22.76 10.43 -19.74
C SER A 342 -22.21 9.04 -19.44
N PRO A 343 -22.07 8.65 -18.15
CA PRO A 343 -21.74 7.28 -17.83
C PRO A 343 -22.89 6.38 -18.28
N GLY A 344 -22.61 5.36 -19.06
CA GLY A 344 -23.65 4.41 -19.44
C GLY A 344 -23.34 3.51 -20.61
N GLY A 345 -23.65 2.23 -20.41
CA GLY A 345 -23.51 1.15 -21.38
C GLY A 345 -22.27 0.30 -21.19
N ASP A 346 -22.24 -0.83 -21.88
CA ASP A 346 -21.15 -1.82 -21.83
C ASP A 346 -19.83 -1.34 -22.48
N ASN A 347 -19.74 -0.06 -22.88
CA ASN A 347 -18.56 0.49 -23.53
C ASN A 347 -18.04 1.72 -22.79
N PRO A 348 -16.72 1.78 -22.53
CA PRO A 348 -16.08 2.98 -22.02
C PRO A 348 -16.31 4.19 -22.92
N GLY A 349 -16.55 5.36 -22.33
CA GLY A 349 -16.56 6.63 -23.05
C GLY A 349 -15.15 7.11 -23.39
N ASN A 350 -15.04 7.99 -24.40
CA ASN A 350 -13.79 8.68 -24.69
C ASN A 350 -13.99 10.19 -24.63
N ALA A 351 -13.06 10.90 -23.99
CA ALA A 351 -12.97 12.35 -24.00
C ALA A 351 -11.69 12.78 -24.70
N SER A 352 -11.77 13.80 -25.56
CA SER A 352 -10.62 14.31 -26.33
C SER A 352 -10.29 15.73 -25.91
N PHE A 353 -9.02 16.02 -25.81
CA PHE A 353 -8.49 17.31 -25.37
C PHE A 353 -7.27 17.71 -26.21
N THR A 354 -6.96 19.00 -26.17
CA THR A 354 -5.72 19.55 -26.72
C THR A 354 -4.94 20.19 -25.57
N ALA A 355 -3.67 19.84 -25.41
CA ALA A 355 -2.78 20.42 -24.42
C ALA A 355 -1.63 21.20 -25.06
N THR A 356 -1.24 22.30 -24.44
CA THR A 356 -0.03 23.08 -24.76
C THR A 356 0.65 23.51 -23.47
N CYS A 357 1.97 23.46 -23.41
CA CYS A 357 2.74 24.00 -22.30
C CYS A 357 3.92 24.83 -22.83
N THR A 358 3.92 26.12 -22.53
CA THR A 358 4.97 27.08 -22.91
C THR A 358 5.65 27.71 -21.70
N GLY A 359 5.23 27.35 -20.50
CA GLY A 359 5.76 27.77 -19.21
C GLY A 359 6.43 26.64 -18.44
N PRO A 360 6.51 26.72 -17.13
CA PRO A 360 6.99 25.63 -16.29
C PRO A 360 6.16 24.36 -16.51
N LEU A 361 6.85 23.23 -16.70
CA LEU A 361 6.18 21.94 -16.93
C LEU A 361 5.39 21.48 -15.68
N TYR A 362 5.89 21.78 -14.50
CA TYR A 362 5.28 21.41 -13.23
C TYR A 362 4.77 22.64 -12.44
N PRO A 363 3.68 22.49 -11.67
CA PRO A 363 2.90 21.27 -11.48
C PRO A 363 2.12 20.88 -12.74
N LEU A 364 1.79 19.58 -12.87
CA LEU A 364 1.05 19.06 -14.00
C LEU A 364 -0.46 19.35 -13.86
N PRO A 365 -1.19 19.52 -14.98
CA PRO A 365 -2.65 19.60 -14.96
C PRO A 365 -3.28 18.34 -14.38
N THR A 366 -4.40 18.54 -13.66
CA THR A 366 -5.15 17.45 -13.04
C THR A 366 -6.62 17.53 -13.49
N ILE A 367 -7.14 16.41 -13.99
CA ILE A 367 -8.57 16.27 -14.28
C ILE A 367 -9.29 15.67 -13.08
N SER A 368 -10.48 16.18 -12.81
CA SER A 368 -11.30 15.75 -11.68
C SER A 368 -12.75 15.52 -12.08
N SER A 369 -13.39 14.57 -11.40
CA SER A 369 -14.84 14.37 -11.41
C SER A 369 -15.30 13.67 -10.14
N LYS A 370 -16.61 13.68 -9.89
CA LYS A 370 -17.25 12.90 -8.82
C LYS A 370 -17.93 11.69 -9.45
N VAL A 371 -17.34 10.53 -9.28
CA VAL A 371 -17.79 9.28 -9.88
C VAL A 371 -18.64 8.49 -8.88
N ALA A 372 -19.80 7.99 -9.32
CA ALA A 372 -20.65 7.14 -8.51
C ALA A 372 -20.01 5.75 -8.31
N TYR A 373 -19.97 5.28 -7.07
CA TYR A 373 -19.54 3.92 -6.72
C TYR A 373 -20.67 3.10 -6.05
N ALA A 374 -21.73 3.78 -5.59
CA ALA A 374 -22.98 3.19 -5.13
C ALA A 374 -24.16 4.11 -5.55
N LEU A 375 -25.39 3.67 -5.39
CA LEU A 375 -26.57 4.39 -5.88
C LEU A 375 -26.64 5.87 -5.47
N ASP A 376 -26.25 6.17 -4.24
CA ASP A 376 -26.31 7.50 -3.61
C ASP A 376 -24.95 8.02 -3.16
N ARG A 377 -23.87 7.28 -3.44
CA ARG A 377 -22.50 7.57 -2.98
C ARG A 377 -21.57 7.85 -4.14
N ARG A 378 -20.77 8.89 -4.02
CA ARG A 378 -19.80 9.32 -5.04
C ARG A 378 -18.42 9.52 -4.41
N VAL A 379 -17.39 9.22 -5.17
CA VAL A 379 -16.00 9.49 -4.82
C VAL A 379 -15.41 10.53 -5.77
N ALA A 380 -14.60 11.43 -5.25
CA ALA A 380 -13.82 12.34 -6.08
C ALA A 380 -12.66 11.55 -6.71
N VAL A 381 -12.58 11.56 -8.03
CA VAL A 381 -11.48 10.95 -8.79
C VAL A 381 -10.64 12.07 -9.40
N ASN A 382 -9.37 12.06 -9.11
CA ASN A 382 -8.39 12.98 -9.66
C ASN A 382 -7.35 12.22 -10.46
N ARG A 383 -6.98 12.71 -11.64
CA ARG A 383 -5.91 12.14 -12.46
C ARG A 383 -5.01 13.23 -12.98
N THR A 384 -3.74 13.10 -12.71
CA THR A 384 -2.72 13.96 -13.28
C THR A 384 -2.51 13.59 -14.75
N LEU A 385 -2.37 14.58 -15.61
CA LEU A 385 -2.06 14.38 -17.03
C LEU A 385 -0.72 13.63 -17.15
N PRO A 386 -0.70 12.42 -17.71
CA PRO A 386 0.56 11.72 -17.92
C PRO A 386 1.34 12.40 -19.05
N ILE A 387 2.59 12.73 -18.75
CA ILE A 387 3.52 13.25 -19.74
C ILE A 387 4.64 12.23 -19.94
N GLY A 388 5.21 12.17 -21.13
CA GLY A 388 6.25 11.20 -21.48
C GLY A 388 7.50 11.89 -22.03
N ARG A 389 8.52 12.08 -21.17
CA ARG A 389 9.87 12.40 -21.63
C ARG A 389 10.48 11.18 -22.30
N GLU A 390 11.23 11.37 -23.39
CA GLU A 390 11.85 10.28 -24.11
C GLU A 390 13.33 10.14 -23.74
N ALA A 391 13.74 8.90 -23.52
CA ALA A 391 15.13 8.48 -23.40
C ALA A 391 15.48 7.59 -24.59
N VAL A 392 16.61 7.81 -25.23
CA VAL A 392 17.04 7.02 -26.38
C VAL A 392 17.88 5.83 -25.92
N CYS A 393 17.50 4.62 -26.34
CA CYS A 393 18.27 3.40 -26.21
C CYS A 393 18.81 3.00 -27.59
N ARG A 394 20.12 3.03 -27.78
CA ARG A 394 20.72 2.72 -29.08
C ARG A 394 21.12 1.27 -29.19
N ARG A 395 20.89 0.69 -30.38
CA ARG A 395 21.44 -0.63 -30.70
C ARG A 395 22.96 -0.55 -30.80
N VAL A 396 23.62 -1.56 -30.23
CA VAL A 396 25.09 -1.70 -30.30
C VAL A 396 25.46 -3.04 -30.93
N ASP A 397 26.45 -2.99 -31.82
CA ASP A 397 27.04 -4.18 -32.43
C ASP A 397 28.14 -4.78 -31.55
N GLU A 398 28.82 -3.93 -30.78
CA GLU A 398 29.80 -4.33 -29.77
C GLU A 398 29.27 -3.96 -28.38
N PRO A 399 28.94 -4.96 -27.53
CA PRO A 399 28.49 -4.71 -26.18
C PRO A 399 29.51 -3.91 -25.35
N PRO A 400 29.05 -2.98 -24.49
CA PRO A 400 29.94 -2.31 -23.54
C PRO A 400 30.55 -3.32 -22.58
N LYS A 401 31.75 -3.06 -22.10
CA LYS A 401 32.35 -3.78 -21.00
C LYS A 401 31.74 -3.27 -19.69
N ILE A 402 31.38 -4.17 -18.83
CA ILE A 402 30.85 -3.82 -17.51
C ILE A 402 32.01 -3.72 -16.51
N ASP A 403 32.81 -2.67 -16.62
CA ASP A 403 34.02 -2.46 -15.81
C ASP A 403 34.00 -1.16 -14.98
N GLY A 404 32.95 -0.34 -15.16
CA GLY A 404 32.74 0.92 -14.45
C GLY A 404 33.42 2.11 -15.11
N ASP A 405 34.10 1.92 -16.28
CA ASP A 405 34.69 2.99 -17.08
C ASP A 405 33.80 3.31 -18.28
N LEU A 406 33.08 4.42 -18.21
CA LEU A 406 32.15 4.87 -19.25
C LEU A 406 32.83 5.40 -20.50
N SER A 407 34.01 4.88 -20.86
CA SER A 407 34.74 5.27 -22.06
C SER A 407 34.32 4.51 -23.32
N ASP A 408 33.49 3.48 -23.20
CA ASP A 408 33.00 2.69 -24.32
C ASP A 408 32.15 3.54 -25.28
N LYS A 409 32.29 3.26 -26.58
CA LYS A 409 31.53 3.95 -27.64
C LYS A 409 30.01 3.73 -27.54
N SER A 410 29.58 2.73 -26.79
CA SER A 410 28.18 2.41 -26.56
C SER A 410 27.44 3.47 -25.72
N TRP A 411 28.18 4.23 -24.91
CA TRP A 411 27.63 5.25 -24.04
C TRP A 411 27.51 6.61 -24.74
N GLN A 412 26.41 6.79 -25.44
CA GLN A 412 26.09 8.01 -26.21
C GLN A 412 24.77 8.61 -25.73
N ASP A 413 24.52 9.87 -26.09
CA ASP A 413 23.27 10.59 -25.81
C ASP A 413 22.84 10.54 -24.33
N PRO A 414 23.67 11.06 -23.40
CA PRO A 414 23.33 11.05 -21.99
C PRO A 414 22.08 11.88 -21.69
N ILE A 415 21.24 11.37 -20.83
CA ILE A 415 20.13 12.10 -20.24
C ILE A 415 20.67 12.81 -19.00
N GLY A 416 20.84 14.13 -19.12
CA GLY A 416 21.44 14.93 -18.05
C GLY A 416 20.47 15.69 -17.15
N LEU A 417 19.21 15.81 -17.56
CA LEU A 417 18.23 16.59 -16.83
C LEU A 417 17.40 15.69 -15.90
N LEU A 418 17.62 15.82 -14.61
CA LEU A 418 16.81 15.21 -13.56
C LEU A 418 16.04 16.31 -12.83
N LEU A 419 14.79 16.02 -12.50
CA LEU A 419 13.85 16.92 -11.81
C LEU A 419 13.85 16.62 -10.32
N GLY A 420 13.75 17.66 -9.50
CA GLY A 420 13.50 17.54 -8.06
C GLY A 420 12.13 16.92 -7.74
N PRO A 421 11.85 16.61 -6.46
CA PRO A 421 10.60 15.96 -6.06
C PRO A 421 9.33 16.69 -6.48
N SER A 422 9.40 18.02 -6.56
CA SER A 422 8.28 18.89 -6.98
C SER A 422 8.28 19.22 -8.47
N GLY A 423 9.18 18.61 -9.26
CA GLY A 423 9.34 18.92 -10.68
C GLY A 423 10.16 20.18 -10.98
N ASP A 424 10.76 20.76 -9.98
CA ASP A 424 11.68 21.89 -10.04
C ASP A 424 13.11 21.45 -10.41
N GLU A 425 14.05 22.38 -10.42
CA GLU A 425 15.47 22.09 -10.65
C GLU A 425 15.99 21.07 -9.61
N SER A 426 16.81 20.13 -10.08
CA SER A 426 17.39 19.08 -9.26
C SER A 426 18.10 19.63 -8.01
N PRO A 427 17.70 19.22 -6.80
CA PRO A 427 18.35 19.64 -5.55
C PRO A 427 19.67 18.92 -5.28
N ILE A 428 20.05 17.93 -6.12
CA ILE A 428 21.23 17.08 -5.96
C ILE A 428 22.27 17.35 -7.06
N ASP A 429 23.47 16.81 -6.87
CA ASP A 429 24.56 16.96 -7.85
C ASP A 429 24.21 16.28 -9.20
N ALA A 430 24.80 16.78 -10.28
CA ALA A 430 24.50 16.34 -11.64
C ALA A 430 24.65 14.83 -11.85
N THR A 431 23.74 14.26 -12.61
CA THR A 431 23.73 12.85 -13.00
C THR A 431 23.50 12.73 -14.51
N ALA A 432 24.27 11.88 -15.17
CA ALA A 432 24.07 11.51 -16.56
C ALA A 432 23.75 10.01 -16.64
N LEU A 433 22.70 9.68 -17.39
CA LEU A 433 22.22 8.32 -17.61
C LEU A 433 22.36 7.95 -19.08
N TYR A 434 22.74 6.71 -19.36
CA TYR A 434 22.96 6.17 -20.70
C TYR A 434 22.22 4.86 -20.86
N PHE A 435 21.72 4.58 -22.07
CA PHE A 435 21.09 3.32 -22.45
C PHE A 435 21.62 2.80 -23.77
N ALA A 436 21.83 1.51 -23.85
CA ALA A 436 22.15 0.78 -25.06
C ALA A 436 21.51 -0.61 -25.04
N TYR A 437 21.36 -1.28 -26.17
CA TYR A 437 20.86 -2.63 -26.24
C TYR A 437 21.49 -3.44 -27.38
N ASP A 438 21.49 -4.75 -27.20
CA ASP A 438 21.64 -5.73 -28.26
C ASP A 438 20.42 -6.67 -28.32
N GLU A 439 20.54 -7.75 -29.09
CA GLU A 439 19.42 -8.70 -29.24
C GLU A 439 19.00 -9.36 -27.91
N HIS A 440 19.93 -9.49 -26.95
CA HIS A 440 19.75 -10.30 -25.74
C HIS A 440 19.80 -9.48 -24.46
N ASN A 441 20.30 -8.26 -24.49
CA ASN A 441 20.55 -7.48 -23.28
C ASN A 441 20.13 -6.02 -23.42
N LEU A 442 19.64 -5.48 -22.33
CA LEU A 442 19.59 -4.05 -22.08
C LEU A 442 20.82 -3.66 -21.25
N TYR A 443 21.47 -2.59 -21.65
CA TYR A 443 22.57 -1.98 -20.92
C TYR A 443 22.16 -0.61 -20.42
N TYR A 444 22.49 -0.29 -19.17
CA TYR A 444 22.41 1.09 -18.70
C TYR A 444 23.65 1.47 -17.92
N ALA A 445 23.97 2.76 -17.94
CA ALA A 445 25.03 3.30 -17.13
C ALA A 445 24.61 4.63 -16.51
N ALA A 446 25.16 4.92 -15.35
CA ALA A 446 24.97 6.19 -14.67
C ALA A 446 26.32 6.79 -14.28
N ARG A 447 26.49 8.08 -14.54
CA ARG A 447 27.62 8.89 -14.05
C ARG A 447 27.09 9.91 -13.07
N CYS A 448 27.40 9.72 -11.81
CA CYS A 448 26.91 10.51 -10.68
C CYS A 448 27.99 11.42 -10.15
N THR A 449 27.87 12.73 -10.33
CA THR A 449 28.76 13.69 -9.66
C THR A 449 28.52 13.67 -8.16
N GLU A 450 29.59 13.73 -7.37
CA GLU A 450 29.53 13.84 -5.90
C GLU A 450 30.60 14.85 -5.45
N ALA A 451 30.14 16.05 -5.14
CA ALA A 451 31.05 17.14 -4.78
C ALA A 451 31.77 16.90 -3.45
N VAL A 452 31.23 16.04 -2.58
CA VAL A 452 31.78 15.73 -1.24
C VAL A 452 31.80 14.23 -1.04
N MET A 453 32.78 13.55 -1.65
CA MET A 453 32.90 12.08 -1.61
C MET A 453 32.89 11.48 -0.19
N ASP A 454 33.42 12.18 0.81
CA ASP A 454 33.45 11.73 2.21
C ASP A 454 32.06 11.76 2.87
N SER A 455 31.09 12.44 2.27
CA SER A 455 29.70 12.47 2.78
C SER A 455 28.81 11.43 2.10
N MET A 456 29.33 10.69 1.13
CA MET A 456 28.60 9.66 0.41
C MET A 456 28.32 8.48 1.36
N MET A 457 27.06 8.16 1.52
CA MET A 457 26.60 7.05 2.36
C MET A 457 26.38 5.81 1.47
N ALA A 458 27.23 4.80 1.61
CA ALA A 458 27.10 3.51 0.95
C ALA A 458 27.81 2.47 1.82
N THR A 459 27.05 1.79 2.66
CA THR A 459 27.53 0.83 3.68
C THR A 459 26.92 -0.55 3.52
N LEU A 460 25.76 -0.65 2.88
CA LEU A 460 25.03 -1.90 2.69
C LEU A 460 25.69 -2.73 1.57
N THR A 461 26.00 -3.99 1.87
CA THR A 461 26.71 -4.93 0.97
C THR A 461 25.91 -6.18 0.64
N GLU A 462 24.87 -6.46 1.40
CA GLU A 462 24.03 -7.63 1.17
C GLU A 462 22.97 -7.31 0.11
N ARG A 463 22.68 -8.29 -0.76
CA ARG A 463 21.59 -8.16 -1.73
C ARG A 463 20.26 -7.95 -0.99
N ASP A 464 19.39 -7.16 -1.57
CA ASP A 464 18.07 -6.80 -1.04
C ASP A 464 18.09 -6.03 0.30
N ALA A 465 19.26 -5.63 0.77
CA ALA A 465 19.34 -4.62 1.82
C ALA A 465 18.74 -3.29 1.31
N ALA A 466 18.21 -2.47 2.21
CA ALA A 466 17.47 -1.23 1.89
C ALA A 466 18.36 -0.12 1.31
N VAL A 467 19.05 -0.40 0.20
CA VAL A 467 19.98 0.54 -0.47
C VAL A 467 19.29 1.84 -0.93
N PHE A 468 17.97 1.83 -1.09
CA PHE A 468 17.17 3.03 -1.35
C PHE A 468 17.20 4.04 -0.19
N GLY A 469 17.65 3.63 1.00
CA GLY A 469 17.94 4.50 2.16
C GLY A 469 19.27 5.25 2.07
N GLU A 470 20.20 4.81 1.21
CA GLU A 470 21.54 5.35 1.03
C GLU A 470 21.66 6.23 -0.23
N ASP A 471 22.91 6.60 -0.59
CA ASP A 471 23.22 7.10 -1.93
C ASP A 471 23.01 5.97 -2.92
N CYS A 472 22.13 6.16 -3.90
CA CYS A 472 21.80 5.12 -4.87
C CYS A 472 21.25 5.71 -6.17
N VAL A 473 21.24 4.90 -7.20
CA VAL A 473 20.44 5.10 -8.41
C VAL A 473 19.40 4.00 -8.50
N GLY A 474 18.20 4.34 -8.93
CA GLY A 474 17.11 3.40 -9.16
C GLY A 474 16.50 3.57 -10.54
N ILE A 475 16.21 2.46 -11.18
CA ILE A 475 15.48 2.43 -12.44
C ILE A 475 14.17 1.66 -12.25
N MET A 476 13.11 2.11 -12.90
CA MET A 476 11.84 1.40 -13.04
C MET A 476 11.54 1.22 -14.51
N ILE A 477 11.27 -0.01 -14.92
CA ILE A 477 10.99 -0.36 -16.32
C ILE A 477 9.79 -1.27 -16.42
N GLN A 478 8.99 -1.08 -17.48
CA GLN A 478 7.94 -2.00 -17.89
C GLN A 478 8.23 -2.51 -19.30
N PRO A 479 8.89 -3.67 -19.44
CA PRO A 479 9.34 -4.17 -20.75
C PRO A 479 8.19 -4.48 -21.72
N ILE A 480 7.03 -4.85 -21.20
CA ILE A 480 5.81 -5.05 -21.99
C ILE A 480 4.83 -3.96 -21.58
N ARG A 481 4.69 -2.94 -22.42
CA ARG A 481 3.77 -1.83 -22.13
C ARG A 481 2.34 -2.32 -21.95
N GLY A 482 1.71 -1.89 -20.85
CA GLY A 482 0.34 -2.27 -20.50
C GLY A 482 0.21 -3.66 -19.89
N ASP A 483 1.34 -4.32 -19.57
CA ASP A 483 1.34 -5.51 -18.71
C ASP A 483 1.02 -5.11 -17.26
N SER A 484 0.55 -6.05 -16.48
CA SER A 484 0.35 -5.93 -15.03
C SER A 484 1.65 -6.07 -14.23
N ILE A 485 2.81 -6.09 -14.88
CA ILE A 485 4.14 -6.27 -14.26
C ILE A 485 5.10 -5.20 -14.72
N ALA A 486 5.84 -4.63 -13.77
CA ALA A 486 7.01 -3.79 -13.98
C ALA A 486 8.13 -4.20 -13.00
N TYR A 487 9.31 -3.60 -13.15
CA TYR A 487 10.48 -3.95 -12.34
C TYR A 487 11.17 -2.69 -11.83
N GLN A 488 11.60 -2.75 -10.58
CA GLN A 488 12.41 -1.70 -9.95
C GLN A 488 13.73 -2.27 -9.48
N ILE A 489 14.82 -1.56 -9.77
CA ILE A 489 16.19 -1.99 -9.46
C ILE A 489 16.93 -0.79 -8.89
N TYR A 490 17.43 -0.88 -7.67
CA TYR A 490 18.32 0.09 -7.05
C TYR A 490 19.74 -0.45 -6.94
N VAL A 491 20.70 0.42 -7.13
CA VAL A 491 22.14 0.11 -7.00
C VAL A 491 22.82 1.22 -6.22
N ASN A 492 23.56 0.86 -5.16
CA ASN A 492 24.37 1.80 -4.40
C ASN A 492 25.81 1.93 -4.98
N PRO A 493 26.65 2.88 -4.52
CA PRO A 493 28.02 3.05 -4.97
C PRO A 493 28.98 1.89 -4.65
N LEU A 494 28.53 0.85 -3.95
CA LEU A 494 29.28 -0.40 -3.74
C LEU A 494 28.93 -1.48 -4.77
N GLY A 495 27.87 -1.25 -5.58
CA GLY A 495 27.32 -2.23 -6.50
C GLY A 495 26.31 -3.19 -5.85
N THR A 496 25.89 -2.89 -4.65
CA THR A 496 24.82 -3.66 -3.97
C THR A 496 23.49 -3.37 -4.62
N VAL A 497 22.72 -4.43 -4.89
CA VAL A 497 21.44 -4.37 -5.57
C VAL A 497 20.31 -4.63 -4.58
N TYR A 498 19.27 -3.81 -4.67
CA TYR A 498 17.93 -4.09 -4.21
C TYR A 498 17.01 -4.12 -5.41
N ASP A 499 16.26 -5.18 -5.59
CA ASP A 499 15.34 -5.29 -6.71
C ASP A 499 13.98 -5.85 -6.28
N GLN A 500 12.95 -5.46 -7.01
CA GLN A 500 11.61 -5.91 -6.76
C GLN A 500 10.77 -5.93 -8.03
N ARG A 501 9.78 -6.80 -8.05
CA ARG A 501 8.74 -6.81 -9.05
C ARG A 501 7.59 -5.92 -8.60
N LEU A 502 7.19 -5.01 -9.46
CA LEU A 502 5.97 -4.22 -9.32
C LEU A 502 4.84 -4.95 -10.04
N TYR A 503 3.66 -4.94 -9.49
CA TYR A 503 2.51 -5.60 -10.08
C TYR A 503 1.23 -4.83 -9.84
N GLU A 504 0.34 -4.86 -10.83
CA GLU A 504 -0.99 -4.28 -10.73
C GLU A 504 -1.92 -5.27 -10.01
N THR A 505 -2.57 -4.80 -8.96
CA THR A 505 -3.56 -5.58 -8.22
C THR A 505 -4.91 -5.58 -8.94
N SER A 506 -5.82 -6.46 -8.54
CA SER A 506 -7.13 -6.63 -9.19
C SER A 506 -8.06 -5.40 -9.10
N ASP A 507 -7.73 -4.46 -8.25
CA ASP A 507 -8.43 -3.17 -8.07
C ASP A 507 -7.68 -2.00 -8.73
N GLY A 508 -6.61 -2.30 -9.52
CA GLY A 508 -5.87 -1.32 -10.31
C GLY A 508 -4.81 -0.55 -9.54
N TYR A 509 -4.53 -0.93 -8.29
CA TYR A 509 -3.42 -0.37 -7.52
C TYR A 509 -2.11 -1.06 -7.90
N TRP A 510 -1.00 -0.30 -7.96
CA TRP A 510 0.33 -0.85 -8.18
C TRP A 510 1.05 -1.07 -6.85
N ASP A 511 1.45 -2.31 -6.62
CA ASP A 511 2.13 -2.76 -5.41
C ASP A 511 3.49 -3.39 -5.77
N SER A 512 4.28 -3.78 -4.80
CA SER A 512 5.61 -4.35 -5.02
C SER A 512 5.86 -5.63 -4.23
N ASN A 513 6.81 -6.43 -4.72
CA ASN A 513 7.24 -7.66 -4.07
C ASN A 513 8.74 -7.85 -4.31
N ASN A 514 9.53 -7.96 -3.25
CA ASN A 514 10.99 -8.11 -3.29
C ASN A 514 11.46 -9.59 -3.38
N LEU A 515 10.55 -10.53 -3.59
CA LEU A 515 10.91 -11.94 -3.78
C LEU A 515 11.50 -12.22 -5.17
N TRP A 516 11.36 -11.28 -6.11
CA TRP A 516 11.97 -11.40 -7.41
C TRP A 516 13.43 -10.99 -7.36
N ASN A 517 14.29 -11.90 -7.79
CA ASN A 517 15.71 -11.67 -7.90
C ASN A 517 16.12 -11.68 -9.38
N GLY A 518 16.42 -10.52 -9.93
CA GLY A 518 16.88 -10.37 -11.31
C GLY A 518 18.32 -10.83 -11.53
N GLU A 519 18.64 -11.16 -12.77
CA GLU A 519 20.00 -11.48 -13.21
C GLU A 519 20.67 -10.22 -13.75
N TYR A 520 21.84 -9.88 -13.21
CA TYR A 520 22.60 -8.68 -13.59
C TYR A 520 24.09 -8.95 -13.62
N ASP A 521 24.77 -8.29 -14.56
CA ASP A 521 26.19 -8.01 -14.45
C ASP A 521 26.32 -6.50 -14.14
N ILE A 522 26.74 -6.16 -12.93
CA ILE A 522 26.79 -4.77 -12.45
C ILE A 522 28.17 -4.44 -11.92
N LYS A 523 28.68 -3.28 -12.32
CA LYS A 523 29.90 -2.71 -11.78
C LYS A 523 29.69 -1.27 -11.35
N ALA A 524 29.97 -1.00 -10.09
CA ALA A 524 30.05 0.35 -9.54
C ALA A 524 31.52 0.71 -9.27
N VAL A 525 31.92 1.94 -9.59
CA VAL A 525 33.28 2.45 -9.35
C VAL A 525 33.21 3.84 -8.75
N LYS A 526 33.95 4.03 -7.65
CA LYS A 526 34.14 5.33 -7.00
C LYS A 526 35.39 6.01 -7.52
N GLY A 527 35.25 7.21 -8.06
CA GLY A 527 36.36 8.06 -8.56
C GLY A 527 36.55 9.32 -7.71
N ASN A 528 37.24 10.29 -8.24
CA ASN A 528 37.42 11.60 -7.61
C ASN A 528 36.29 12.56 -8.01
N GLY A 529 35.41 12.85 -7.08
CA GLY A 529 34.25 13.73 -7.31
C GLY A 529 33.15 13.09 -8.18
N VAL A 530 33.20 11.80 -8.43
CA VAL A 530 32.23 11.06 -9.24
C VAL A 530 32.21 9.58 -8.86
N TRP A 531 31.07 8.95 -9.03
CA TRP A 531 30.94 7.51 -9.06
C TRP A 531 30.12 7.08 -10.28
N THR A 532 30.35 5.88 -10.74
CA THR A 532 29.72 5.34 -11.94
C THR A 532 29.10 3.99 -11.67
N ILE A 533 28.07 3.66 -12.43
CA ILE A 533 27.50 2.31 -12.52
C ILE A 533 27.42 1.95 -13.99
N GLU A 534 27.77 0.72 -14.29
CA GLU A 534 27.43 0.02 -15.53
C GLU A 534 26.66 -1.24 -15.17
N ALA A 535 25.60 -1.51 -15.92
CA ALA A 535 24.77 -2.68 -15.73
C ALA A 535 24.36 -3.31 -17.06
N LYS A 536 24.42 -4.62 -17.10
CA LYS A 536 23.84 -5.46 -18.15
C LYS A 536 22.67 -6.26 -17.58
N LEU A 537 21.53 -6.17 -18.22
CA LEU A 537 20.30 -6.87 -17.88
C LEU A 537 19.96 -7.84 -19.02
N PRO A 538 20.07 -9.16 -18.82
CA PRO A 538 19.59 -10.14 -19.79
C PRO A 538 18.06 -9.99 -20.00
N LEU A 539 17.63 -9.97 -21.26
CA LEU A 539 16.22 -9.74 -21.62
C LEU A 539 15.34 -10.97 -21.48
N ASP A 540 15.95 -12.16 -21.48
CA ASP A 540 15.25 -13.44 -21.33
C ASP A 540 14.59 -13.60 -19.95
N GLN A 541 15.14 -12.96 -18.91
CA GLN A 541 14.51 -12.91 -17.59
C GLN A 541 13.13 -12.21 -17.60
N PHE A 542 12.88 -11.35 -18.59
CA PHE A 542 11.58 -10.69 -18.81
C PHE A 542 10.72 -11.42 -19.85
N GLY A 543 11.23 -12.49 -20.45
CA GLY A 543 10.56 -13.25 -21.51
C GLY A 543 10.42 -12.51 -22.84
N ILE A 544 11.31 -11.53 -23.12
CA ILE A 544 11.24 -10.65 -24.29
C ILE A 544 12.58 -10.54 -25.02
N THR A 545 12.52 -9.93 -26.21
CA THR A 545 13.67 -9.43 -26.96
C THR A 545 13.42 -7.96 -27.32
N ALA A 546 14.47 -7.13 -27.29
CA ALA A 546 14.36 -5.74 -27.70
C ALA A 546 14.50 -5.60 -29.23
N ARG A 547 13.73 -4.69 -29.80
CA ARG A 547 13.72 -4.38 -31.24
C ARG A 547 13.72 -2.88 -31.46
N GLU A 548 14.29 -2.47 -32.60
CA GLU A 548 14.16 -1.08 -33.05
C GLU A 548 12.67 -0.69 -33.16
N GLY A 549 12.34 0.45 -32.63
CA GLY A 549 10.96 0.95 -32.54
C GLY A 549 10.23 0.58 -31.26
N ASP A 550 10.76 -0.31 -30.42
CA ASP A 550 10.16 -0.61 -29.11
C ASP A 550 10.14 0.65 -28.22
N ARG A 551 9.13 0.73 -27.37
CA ARG A 551 8.88 1.86 -26.48
C ARG A 551 8.49 1.33 -25.11
N TRP A 552 9.41 1.33 -24.17
CA TRP A 552 9.14 0.83 -22.82
C TRP A 552 8.90 1.98 -21.84
N PRO A 553 7.91 1.93 -20.98
CA PRO A 553 7.84 2.81 -19.81
C PRO A 553 9.12 2.73 -18.99
N LEU A 554 9.72 3.88 -18.72
CA LEU A 554 10.96 4.04 -17.97
C LEU A 554 10.84 5.18 -16.98
N ASN A 555 11.23 4.96 -15.75
CA ASN A 555 11.61 6.04 -14.84
C ASN A 555 13.00 5.79 -14.25
N PHE A 556 13.68 6.84 -13.87
CA PHE A 556 15.00 6.81 -13.26
C PHE A 556 15.08 7.79 -12.12
N ARG A 557 15.75 7.40 -11.05
CA ARG A 557 15.92 8.21 -9.85
C ARG A 557 17.34 8.09 -9.33
N ARG A 558 17.93 9.21 -8.86
CA ARG A 558 19.10 9.20 -7.98
C ARG A 558 18.72 9.78 -6.64
N LYS A 559 19.02 9.09 -5.55
CA LYS A 559 18.99 9.63 -4.19
C LYS A 559 20.41 10.05 -3.81
N GLN A 560 20.54 11.20 -3.20
CA GLN A 560 21.79 11.69 -2.62
C GLN A 560 21.57 12.04 -1.16
N ARG A 561 22.10 11.20 -0.29
CA ARG A 561 21.81 11.21 1.15
C ARG A 561 22.24 12.51 1.83
N ARG A 562 23.34 13.10 1.38
CA ARG A 562 23.83 14.39 1.87
C ARG A 562 22.76 15.49 1.85
N PHE A 563 21.91 15.51 0.84
CA PHE A 563 20.81 16.46 0.72
C PHE A 563 19.49 15.94 1.31
N ASN A 564 19.47 14.68 1.73
CA ASN A 564 18.24 13.97 2.09
C ASN A 564 17.14 14.12 1.01
N SER A 565 17.53 14.11 -0.24
CA SER A 565 16.67 14.38 -1.38
C SER A 565 17.02 13.49 -2.57
N PHE A 566 16.18 13.56 -3.60
CA PHE A 566 16.39 12.84 -4.85
C PHE A 566 16.11 13.72 -6.06
N ALA A 567 16.57 13.27 -7.23
CA ALA A 567 16.12 13.76 -8.52
C ALA A 567 15.70 12.59 -9.40
N GLY A 568 14.69 12.81 -10.26
CA GLY A 568 14.12 11.82 -11.14
C GLY A 568 14.11 12.24 -12.60
N PHE A 569 14.01 11.26 -13.50
CA PHE A 569 13.81 11.49 -14.93
C PHE A 569 12.39 11.99 -15.18
N GLN A 570 11.42 11.40 -14.48
CA GLN A 570 10.00 11.73 -14.54
C GLN A 570 9.46 11.85 -13.11
N ILE A 571 8.54 12.79 -12.90
CA ILE A 571 7.83 13.00 -11.63
C ILE A 571 6.32 12.87 -11.91
N PRO A 572 5.52 12.32 -10.98
CA PRO A 572 5.90 11.82 -9.65
C PRO A 572 6.68 10.50 -9.71
N TRP A 573 7.39 10.18 -8.64
CA TRP A 573 7.96 8.85 -8.43
C TRP A 573 6.86 7.93 -7.92
N SER A 574 6.39 7.02 -8.74
CA SER A 574 5.25 6.13 -8.49
C SER A 574 5.55 4.73 -8.97
N TYR A 575 4.87 3.72 -8.44
CA TYR A 575 4.92 2.36 -8.97
C TYR A 575 4.09 2.18 -10.26
N ASP A 576 3.15 3.08 -10.51
CA ASP A 576 2.30 3.03 -11.70
C ASP A 576 3.09 3.42 -12.98
N PRO A 577 3.32 2.47 -13.91
CA PRO A 577 4.03 2.74 -15.17
C PRO A 577 3.36 3.77 -16.08
N ALA A 578 2.07 4.07 -15.88
CA ALA A 578 1.38 5.13 -16.62
C ALA A 578 2.00 6.53 -16.35
N THR A 579 2.70 6.70 -15.24
CA THR A 579 3.38 7.94 -14.84
C THR A 579 4.83 8.04 -15.34
N TYR A 580 5.36 7.00 -16.01
CA TYR A 580 6.75 6.96 -16.44
C TYR A 580 6.96 7.71 -17.76
N GLY A 581 8.21 8.15 -17.99
CA GLY A 581 8.68 8.49 -19.33
C GLY A 581 8.83 7.26 -20.21
N VAL A 582 9.49 7.41 -21.36
CA VAL A 582 9.57 6.36 -22.38
C VAL A 582 11.00 6.11 -22.82
N LEU A 583 11.46 4.86 -22.72
CA LEU A 583 12.70 4.40 -23.35
C LEU A 583 12.40 4.00 -24.79
N VAL A 584 13.02 4.70 -25.75
CA VAL A 584 12.81 4.50 -27.19
C VAL A 584 14.00 3.77 -27.79
N PHE A 585 13.77 2.60 -28.35
CA PHE A 585 14.79 1.75 -28.96
C PHE A 585 15.06 2.18 -30.42
N LYS A 586 16.30 2.60 -30.74
CA LYS A 586 16.72 3.09 -32.05
C LYS A 586 17.91 2.33 -32.58
#